data_0f92e1966aef90d1f3e51431372360d9
#
_entry.id   0f92e1966aef90d1f3e51431372360d9
#
_cell.length_a   1.000
_cell.length_b   1.000
_cell.length_c   1.000
_cell.angle_alpha   90.00
_cell.angle_beta   90.00
_cell.angle_gamma   90.00
#
_symmetry.space_group_name_H-M   'P 1'
#
loop_
_entity.id
_entity.type
_entity.pdbx_description
1 polymer ?
#
loop_
_entity_poly.entity_id
_entity_poly.type
_entity_poly.pdbx_seq_one_letter_code
_entity_poly.pdbx_strand_id
1 'polypeptide(L)'
;MMFDRLLAASALALITAAGASAQSYVSGSAGFSLLKDSDNVGALTREFTTGDGVAVPAGTVLASGTEIGWSTEFDNGLFLAGAYGYRFSDKLRGEFEISYVSNDVDGHADVTAAGGALGGADAAALITGSAPLGVTIADLVADGQGDVTTTAYALNLYYDFDFDDAPLDFYAGAGVGLADVSVDFSPSGVVIIDDSETVSLFQLMLGASFPLSDKTEAFGGYRYRMTGDVGTDASLFPTSLDIENSSHVLEAGIRFHF
;
A
#
# COMPACT_ATOMS: atom_id res chain seq x y z
N MET A 1 -0.62 -21.54 -1.14
CA MET A 1 -1.06 -22.30 -2.34
C MET A 1 -2.52 -22.77 -2.37
N MET A 2 -3.29 -22.62 -1.29
CA MET A 2 -4.72 -23.00 -1.26
C MET A 2 -5.66 -21.79 -1.19
N PHE A 3 -5.17 -20.61 -0.81
CA PHE A 3 -5.92 -19.35 -0.77
C PHE A 3 -6.08 -18.69 -2.14
N ASP A 4 -5.11 -18.84 -3.06
CA ASP A 4 -5.13 -18.22 -4.40
C ASP A 4 -6.26 -18.73 -5.30
N ARG A 5 -6.78 -19.93 -5.03
CA ARG A 5 -7.89 -20.52 -5.80
C ARG A 5 -9.28 -20.09 -5.32
N LEU A 6 -9.39 -19.56 -4.09
CA LEU A 6 -10.66 -19.10 -3.52
C LEU A 6 -11.04 -17.69 -4.00
N LEU A 7 -10.07 -16.80 -4.23
CA LEU A 7 -10.33 -15.45 -4.73
C LEU A 7 -10.84 -15.45 -6.18
N ALA A 8 -10.25 -16.28 -7.04
CA ALA A 8 -10.71 -16.43 -8.44
C ALA A 8 -12.11 -17.05 -8.57
N ALA A 9 -12.50 -17.93 -7.64
CA ALA A 9 -13.81 -18.56 -7.63
C ALA A 9 -14.91 -17.61 -7.09
N SER A 10 -14.58 -16.68 -6.22
CA SER A 10 -15.55 -15.73 -5.63
C SER A 10 -15.97 -14.65 -6.61
N ALA A 11 -15.06 -14.19 -7.47
CA ALA A 11 -15.37 -13.22 -8.52
C ALA A 11 -16.31 -13.80 -9.59
N LEU A 12 -16.21 -15.11 -9.88
CA LEU A 12 -17.04 -15.77 -10.87
C LEU A 12 -18.48 -16.10 -10.37
N ALA A 13 -18.66 -16.24 -9.05
CA ALA A 13 -19.97 -16.57 -8.47
C ALA A 13 -20.94 -15.39 -8.39
N LEU A 14 -20.46 -14.15 -8.42
CA LEU A 14 -21.29 -12.92 -8.45
C LEU A 14 -21.96 -12.68 -9.79
N ILE A 15 -21.47 -13.30 -10.88
CA ILE A 15 -21.98 -13.11 -12.25
C ILE A 15 -23.33 -13.81 -12.47
N THR A 16 -23.73 -14.78 -11.65
CA THR A 16 -24.91 -15.62 -11.92
C THR A 16 -26.19 -15.21 -11.17
N ALA A 17 -26.16 -14.19 -10.29
CA ALA A 17 -27.30 -13.81 -9.46
C ALA A 17 -28.04 -12.55 -9.91
N ALA A 18 -27.59 -11.87 -10.98
CA ALA A 18 -28.21 -10.65 -11.45
C ALA A 18 -29.36 -10.95 -12.41
N GLY A 19 -30.56 -10.94 -11.91
CA GLY A 19 -31.76 -10.79 -12.72
C GLY A 19 -31.69 -9.45 -13.48
N ALA A 20 -31.85 -9.52 -14.80
CA ALA A 20 -31.67 -8.45 -15.76
C ALA A 20 -32.43 -7.15 -15.39
N SER A 21 -31.74 -6.18 -14.86
CA SER A 21 -32.09 -4.77 -15.01
C SER A 21 -30.82 -4.07 -15.53
N ALA A 22 -30.98 -3.24 -16.56
CA ALA A 22 -29.89 -2.49 -17.21
C ALA A 22 -29.13 -1.51 -16.31
N GLN A 23 -29.33 -1.59 -15.01
CA GLN A 23 -28.77 -0.74 -13.97
C GLN A 23 -27.59 -1.36 -13.21
N SER A 24 -27.38 -2.69 -13.32
CA SER A 24 -26.29 -3.39 -12.68
C SER A 24 -25.14 -3.63 -13.64
N TYR A 25 -23.92 -3.63 -13.12
CA TYR A 25 -22.72 -3.92 -13.90
C TYR A 25 -21.65 -4.58 -13.06
N VAL A 26 -20.68 -5.19 -13.72
CA VAL A 26 -19.40 -5.59 -13.14
C VAL A 26 -18.28 -4.84 -13.86
N SER A 27 -17.21 -4.56 -13.15
CA SER A 27 -16.03 -3.96 -13.75
C SER A 27 -14.75 -4.67 -13.30
N GLY A 28 -13.74 -4.58 -14.15
CA GLY A 28 -12.38 -5.00 -13.83
C GLY A 28 -11.39 -3.97 -14.35
N SER A 29 -10.39 -3.64 -13.56
CA SER A 29 -9.32 -2.71 -13.95
C SER A 29 -7.96 -3.22 -13.51
N ALA A 30 -6.95 -2.74 -14.23
CA ALA A 30 -5.55 -2.90 -13.90
C ALA A 30 -4.83 -1.58 -14.11
N GLY A 31 -3.72 -1.38 -13.39
CA GLY A 31 -3.00 -0.13 -13.44
C GLY A 31 -1.68 -0.17 -12.70
N PHE A 32 -1.11 1.00 -12.57
CA PHE A 32 0.12 1.22 -11.82
C PHE A 32 -0.17 2.00 -10.55
N SER A 33 0.41 1.53 -9.45
CA SER A 33 0.43 2.21 -8.16
C SER A 33 1.76 2.94 -8.00
N LEU A 34 1.68 4.21 -7.62
CA LEU A 34 2.80 5.05 -7.22
C LEU A 34 2.62 5.27 -5.72
N LEU A 35 3.22 4.42 -4.92
CA LEU A 35 3.22 4.56 -3.47
C LEU A 35 4.12 5.76 -3.12
N LYS A 36 3.66 6.60 -2.20
CA LYS A 36 4.46 7.73 -1.70
C LYS A 36 5.57 7.18 -0.81
N ASP A 37 6.78 7.71 -0.98
CA ASP A 37 7.89 7.44 -0.07
C ASP A 37 7.49 7.72 1.38
N SER A 38 7.92 6.86 2.28
CA SER A 38 7.54 6.90 3.69
C SER A 38 8.70 7.30 4.57
N ASP A 39 8.45 8.28 5.46
CA ASP A 39 9.33 8.55 6.60
C ASP A 39 8.82 7.73 7.78
N ASN A 40 9.48 6.59 8.02
CA ASN A 40 9.10 5.68 9.10
C ASN A 40 9.67 6.21 10.40
N VAL A 41 8.82 6.53 11.35
CA VAL A 41 9.21 7.03 12.66
C VAL A 41 8.54 6.20 13.75
N GLY A 42 9.30 5.82 14.73
CA GLY A 42 8.83 5.08 15.89
C GLY A 42 9.68 5.32 17.12
N ALA A 43 9.40 4.57 18.16
CA ALA A 43 10.14 4.69 19.41
C ALA A 43 10.41 3.32 20.02
N LEU A 44 11.53 3.21 20.74
CA LEU A 44 11.83 2.04 21.52
C LEU A 44 10.74 1.80 22.57
N THR A 45 10.16 0.62 22.57
CA THR A 45 9.13 0.20 23.55
C THR A 45 9.73 -0.18 24.91
N ARG A 46 11.03 -0.51 24.92
CA ARG A 46 11.82 -0.81 26.13
C ARG A 46 13.28 -0.38 25.95
N GLU A 47 14.04 -0.37 27.03
CA GLU A 47 15.48 -0.11 27.00
C GLU A 47 16.20 -1.10 26.09
N PHE A 48 17.14 -0.58 25.30
CA PHE A 48 18.01 -1.34 24.40
C PHE A 48 19.46 -0.93 24.61
N THR A 49 20.36 -1.92 24.73
CA THR A 49 21.81 -1.66 24.94
C THR A 49 22.54 -2.02 23.64
N THR A 50 23.28 -1.07 23.10
CA THR A 50 24.07 -1.26 21.87
C THR A 50 25.27 -2.16 22.10
N GLY A 51 25.65 -2.89 21.05
CA GLY A 51 26.93 -3.59 21.00
C GLY A 51 28.14 -2.68 20.76
N ASP A 52 29.31 -3.29 20.64
CA ASP A 52 30.59 -2.59 20.44
C ASP A 52 30.71 -2.13 18.96
N GLY A 53 30.81 -0.83 18.74
CA GLY A 53 30.92 -0.24 17.39
C GLY A 53 31.71 1.05 17.38
N VAL A 54 32.31 1.38 16.23
CA VAL A 54 33.13 2.59 16.04
C VAL A 54 32.32 3.88 16.16
N ALA A 55 31.11 3.87 15.64
CA ALA A 55 30.24 5.06 15.62
C ALA A 55 29.41 5.19 16.91
N VAL A 56 29.07 4.09 17.55
CA VAL A 56 28.34 4.05 18.82
C VAL A 56 29.12 3.23 19.81
N PRO A 57 29.54 3.80 20.95
CA PRO A 57 30.30 3.07 21.96
C PRO A 57 29.52 1.85 22.49
N ALA A 58 30.23 0.77 22.75
CA ALA A 58 29.66 -0.42 23.40
C ALA A 58 28.96 -0.08 24.71
N GLY A 59 27.80 -0.74 24.90
CA GLY A 59 27.05 -0.56 26.13
C GLY A 59 26.35 0.79 26.24
N THR A 60 26.19 1.54 25.13
CA THR A 60 25.32 2.71 25.13
C THR A 60 23.90 2.26 25.35
N VAL A 61 23.29 2.77 26.42
CA VAL A 61 21.89 2.46 26.75
C VAL A 61 20.98 3.47 26.08
N LEU A 62 20.11 2.97 25.21
CA LEU A 62 19.00 3.72 24.63
C LEU A 62 17.76 3.45 25.48
N ALA A 63 17.21 4.48 26.08
CA ALA A 63 16.05 4.35 26.96
C ALA A 63 14.78 4.02 26.17
N SER A 64 13.77 3.45 26.81
CA SER A 64 12.41 3.39 26.27
C SER A 64 11.94 4.78 25.89
N GLY A 65 11.29 4.92 24.73
CA GLY A 65 10.88 6.20 24.15
C GLY A 65 11.95 6.89 23.30
N THR A 66 13.15 6.29 23.13
CA THR A 66 14.13 6.79 22.16
C THR A 66 13.55 6.67 20.76
N GLU A 67 13.49 7.78 20.02
CA GLU A 67 13.02 7.81 18.64
C GLU A 67 13.98 7.10 17.71
N ILE A 68 13.44 6.27 16.84
CA ILE A 68 14.14 5.57 15.76
C ILE A 68 13.39 5.91 14.46
N GLY A 69 14.14 6.13 13.38
CA GLY A 69 13.51 6.42 12.09
C GLY A 69 14.40 6.10 10.91
N TRP A 70 13.77 5.95 9.75
CA TRP A 70 14.41 5.82 8.44
C TRP A 70 13.42 6.19 7.33
N SER A 71 13.93 6.54 6.15
CA SER A 71 13.12 6.72 4.94
C SER A 71 13.07 5.44 4.11
N THR A 72 11.94 5.19 3.43
CA THR A 72 11.74 4.09 2.49
C THR A 72 11.26 4.66 1.17
N GLU A 73 11.94 4.31 0.08
CA GLU A 73 11.56 4.62 -1.30
C GLU A 73 10.92 3.39 -1.93
N PHE A 74 9.92 3.59 -2.78
CA PHE A 74 9.15 2.51 -3.40
C PHE A 74 9.19 2.57 -4.92
N ASP A 75 9.31 1.40 -5.55
CA ASP A 75 9.10 1.23 -6.98
C ASP A 75 7.61 1.34 -7.35
N ASN A 76 7.39 1.58 -8.67
CA ASN A 76 6.04 1.55 -9.22
C ASN A 76 5.44 0.15 -9.10
N GLY A 77 4.28 0.06 -8.46
CA GLY A 77 3.61 -1.20 -8.18
C GLY A 77 2.47 -1.54 -9.13
N LEU A 78 1.93 -2.73 -8.96
CA LEU A 78 0.75 -3.22 -9.65
C LEU A 78 -0.52 -2.85 -8.88
N PHE A 79 -1.54 -2.38 -9.60
CA PHE A 79 -2.90 -2.24 -9.11
C PHE A 79 -3.83 -3.15 -9.91
N LEU A 80 -4.70 -3.89 -9.20
CA LEU A 80 -5.80 -4.67 -9.78
C LEU A 80 -7.07 -4.41 -8.99
N ALA A 81 -8.20 -4.27 -9.68
CA ALA A 81 -9.51 -4.17 -9.01
C ALA A 81 -10.62 -4.88 -9.77
N GLY A 82 -11.59 -5.34 -9.01
CA GLY A 82 -12.86 -5.85 -9.51
C GLY A 82 -14.01 -5.26 -8.70
N ALA A 83 -15.08 -4.86 -9.36
CA ALA A 83 -16.23 -4.29 -8.67
C ALA A 83 -17.58 -4.78 -9.23
N TYR A 84 -18.58 -4.75 -8.35
CA TYR A 84 -19.99 -4.84 -8.69
C TYR A 84 -20.63 -3.49 -8.42
N GLY A 85 -21.30 -2.94 -9.43
CA GLY A 85 -21.91 -1.63 -9.39
C GLY A 85 -23.39 -1.62 -9.72
N TYR A 86 -24.02 -0.55 -9.26
CA TYR A 86 -25.43 -0.25 -9.54
C TYR A 86 -25.60 1.24 -9.86
N ARG A 87 -26.28 1.55 -10.98
CA ARG A 87 -26.68 2.91 -11.36
C ARG A 87 -28.00 3.25 -10.69
N PHE A 88 -27.99 4.22 -9.80
CA PHE A 88 -29.20 4.75 -9.14
C PHE A 88 -29.96 5.72 -10.04
N SER A 89 -29.21 6.40 -10.93
CA SER A 89 -29.72 7.31 -11.94
C SER A 89 -28.70 7.43 -13.09
N ASP A 90 -29.01 8.20 -14.11
CA ASP A 90 -28.11 8.47 -15.24
C ASP A 90 -26.78 9.11 -14.79
N LYS A 91 -26.78 9.79 -13.62
CA LYS A 91 -25.63 10.53 -13.09
C LYS A 91 -25.01 9.95 -11.82
N LEU A 92 -25.67 9.01 -11.18
CA LEU A 92 -25.23 8.50 -9.87
C LEU A 92 -25.12 6.98 -9.87
N ARG A 93 -23.96 6.45 -9.53
CA ARG A 93 -23.70 5.02 -9.37
C ARG A 93 -22.90 4.72 -8.13
N GLY A 94 -23.13 3.55 -7.55
CA GLY A 94 -22.36 3.03 -6.44
C GLY A 94 -21.70 1.70 -6.80
N GLU A 95 -20.58 1.41 -6.19
CA GLU A 95 -19.82 0.16 -6.39
C GLU A 95 -19.38 -0.43 -5.05
N PHE A 96 -19.41 -1.76 -4.98
CA PHE A 96 -18.59 -2.51 -4.04
C PHE A 96 -17.37 -3.01 -4.80
N GLU A 97 -16.20 -2.67 -4.32
CA GLU A 97 -14.91 -2.95 -4.94
C GLU A 97 -14.03 -3.83 -4.04
N ILE A 98 -13.32 -4.74 -4.67
CA ILE A 98 -12.18 -5.44 -4.09
C ILE A 98 -10.97 -5.06 -4.93
N SER A 99 -9.90 -4.59 -4.29
CA SER A 99 -8.67 -4.20 -4.98
C SER A 99 -7.44 -4.78 -4.30
N TYR A 100 -6.40 -4.97 -5.11
CA TYR A 100 -5.09 -5.43 -4.71
C TYR A 100 -4.03 -4.46 -5.23
N VAL A 101 -3.08 -4.11 -4.39
CA VAL A 101 -1.90 -3.30 -4.72
C VAL A 101 -0.66 -4.01 -4.21
N SER A 102 0.43 -3.96 -4.96
CA SER A 102 1.74 -4.43 -4.52
C SER A 102 2.79 -3.46 -5.03
N ASN A 103 3.58 -2.91 -4.13
CA ASN A 103 4.72 -2.03 -4.41
C ASN A 103 5.96 -2.64 -3.78
N ASP A 104 7.00 -2.83 -4.58
CA ASP A 104 8.29 -3.28 -4.09
C ASP A 104 9.05 -2.09 -3.46
N VAL A 105 9.91 -2.37 -2.49
CA VAL A 105 10.81 -1.38 -1.88
C VAL A 105 12.01 -1.19 -2.82
N ASP A 106 12.31 0.07 -3.18
CA ASP A 106 13.53 0.41 -3.95
C ASP A 106 14.75 0.53 -3.02
N GLY A 107 14.56 1.11 -1.83
CA GLY A 107 15.62 1.23 -0.83
C GLY A 107 15.17 1.84 0.48
N HIS A 108 16.04 1.70 1.47
CA HIS A 108 15.92 2.40 2.74
C HIS A 108 17.13 3.31 2.95
N ALA A 109 16.93 4.46 3.58
CA ALA A 109 17.97 5.44 3.84
C ALA A 109 17.74 6.16 5.17
N ASP A 110 18.67 7.05 5.50
CA ASP A 110 18.57 8.02 6.61
C ASP A 110 18.22 7.41 7.97
N VAL A 111 18.78 6.22 8.28
CA VAL A 111 18.55 5.56 9.56
C VAL A 111 19.09 6.41 10.70
N THR A 112 18.21 6.72 11.65
CA THR A 112 18.50 7.57 12.82
C THR A 112 18.10 6.91 14.13
N ALA A 113 18.79 7.30 15.22
CA ALA A 113 18.33 7.04 16.58
C ALA A 113 18.61 8.28 17.46
N ALA A 114 17.65 8.68 18.28
CA ALA A 114 17.71 9.88 19.12
C ALA A 114 18.13 11.14 18.34
N GLY A 115 17.73 11.25 17.07
CA GLY A 115 18.11 12.34 16.14
C GLY A 115 19.54 12.27 15.61
N GLY A 116 20.31 11.24 15.94
CA GLY A 116 21.65 11.01 15.43
C GLY A 116 21.65 10.03 14.25
N ALA A 117 22.37 10.36 13.14
CA ALA A 117 22.48 9.46 11.99
C ALA A 117 23.29 8.21 12.33
N LEU A 118 22.77 7.03 11.99
CA LEU A 118 23.38 5.73 12.22
C LEU A 118 23.95 5.09 10.95
N GLY A 119 23.76 5.66 9.78
CA GLY A 119 24.15 5.08 8.50
C GLY A 119 25.63 4.64 8.44
N GLY A 120 26.54 5.36 9.09
CA GLY A 120 27.96 5.02 9.17
C GLY A 120 28.35 4.03 10.26
N ALA A 121 27.42 3.56 11.09
CA ALA A 121 27.69 2.57 12.13
C ALA A 121 27.84 1.17 11.53
N ASP A 122 28.71 0.32 12.12
CA ASP A 122 28.79 -1.09 11.71
C ASP A 122 27.53 -1.83 12.17
N ALA A 123 26.87 -2.48 11.22
CA ALA A 123 25.58 -3.14 11.44
C ALA A 123 25.66 -4.28 12.45
N ALA A 124 26.71 -5.13 12.37
CA ALA A 124 26.84 -6.24 13.28
C ALA A 124 27.10 -5.76 14.72
N ALA A 125 27.96 -4.75 14.87
CA ALA A 125 28.25 -4.18 16.17
C ALA A 125 27.04 -3.50 16.82
N LEU A 126 26.27 -2.73 16.00
CA LEU A 126 25.11 -2.00 16.50
C LEU A 126 23.94 -2.93 16.86
N ILE A 127 23.59 -3.86 15.94
CA ILE A 127 22.38 -4.68 16.05
C ILE A 127 22.59 -5.88 16.97
N THR A 128 23.71 -6.62 16.82
CA THR A 128 23.92 -7.89 17.49
C THR A 128 24.92 -7.85 18.64
N GLY A 129 25.62 -6.73 18.82
CA GLY A 129 26.69 -6.61 19.79
C GLY A 129 27.93 -7.42 19.47
N SER A 130 28.05 -7.87 18.22
CA SER A 130 29.22 -8.66 17.75
C SER A 130 30.40 -7.76 17.40
N ALA A 131 31.55 -8.37 17.09
CA ALA A 131 32.67 -7.63 16.52
C ALA A 131 32.28 -7.02 15.16
N PRO A 132 32.81 -5.81 14.83
CA PRO A 132 32.51 -5.17 13.55
C PRO A 132 32.86 -6.07 12.34
N LEU A 133 31.99 -6.12 11.36
CA LEU A 133 32.19 -6.87 10.10
C LEU A 133 32.57 -5.96 8.93
N GLY A 134 32.56 -4.63 9.11
CA GLY A 134 32.85 -3.66 8.06
C GLY A 134 31.68 -3.40 7.10
N VAL A 135 30.47 -3.83 7.46
CA VAL A 135 29.24 -3.52 6.75
C VAL A 135 28.51 -2.44 7.54
N THR A 136 28.27 -1.30 6.94
CA THR A 136 27.55 -0.21 7.60
C THR A 136 26.03 -0.43 7.59
N ILE A 137 25.32 0.29 8.46
CA ILE A 137 23.85 0.30 8.43
C ILE A 137 23.36 0.79 7.06
N ALA A 138 23.98 1.83 6.48
CA ALA A 138 23.61 2.31 5.15
C ALA A 138 23.80 1.24 4.07
N ASP A 139 24.88 0.47 4.11
CA ASP A 139 25.10 -0.65 3.17
C ASP A 139 24.08 -1.78 3.38
N LEU A 140 23.68 -2.04 4.64
CA LEU A 140 22.71 -3.08 4.99
C LEU A 140 21.32 -2.78 4.43
N VAL A 141 20.90 -1.51 4.49
CA VAL A 141 19.51 -1.13 4.16
C VAL A 141 19.33 -0.65 2.71
N ALA A 142 20.44 -0.48 1.95
CA ALA A 142 20.40 0.12 0.62
C ALA A 142 19.87 -0.79 -0.50
N ASP A 143 19.69 -2.09 -0.27
CA ASP A 143 19.32 -3.03 -1.33
C ASP A 143 17.81 -3.16 -1.57
N GLY A 144 16.98 -2.45 -0.78
CA GLY A 144 15.55 -2.32 -1.02
C GLY A 144 14.76 -3.62 -1.02
N GLN A 145 15.18 -4.65 -0.29
CA GLN A 145 14.42 -5.90 -0.23
C GLN A 145 13.20 -5.76 0.68
N GLY A 146 12.04 -5.95 0.09
CA GLY A 146 10.75 -5.90 0.77
C GLY A 146 9.63 -5.44 -0.13
N ASP A 147 8.42 -5.50 0.37
CA ASP A 147 7.24 -5.03 -0.34
C ASP A 147 6.15 -4.52 0.62
N VAL A 148 5.27 -3.70 0.07
CA VAL A 148 4.01 -3.33 0.72
C VAL A 148 2.87 -3.81 -0.16
N THR A 149 2.09 -4.75 0.36
CA THR A 149 0.88 -5.24 -0.30
C THR A 149 -0.37 -4.75 0.42
N THR A 150 -1.38 -4.40 -0.35
CA THR A 150 -2.66 -3.92 0.19
C THR A 150 -3.81 -4.65 -0.49
N THR A 151 -4.62 -5.37 0.28
CA THR A 151 -5.91 -5.88 -0.17
C THR A 151 -7.02 -5.04 0.45
N ALA A 152 -7.87 -4.44 -0.37
CA ALA A 152 -8.89 -3.53 0.13
C ALA A 152 -10.30 -3.88 -0.33
N TYR A 153 -11.27 -3.53 0.51
CA TYR A 153 -12.71 -3.64 0.30
C TYR A 153 -13.32 -2.26 0.46
N ALA A 154 -13.93 -1.71 -0.59
CA ALA A 154 -14.43 -0.35 -0.59
C ALA A 154 -15.86 -0.24 -1.10
N LEU A 155 -16.59 0.74 -0.57
CA LEU A 155 -17.83 1.25 -1.13
C LEU A 155 -17.54 2.59 -1.79
N ASN A 156 -17.77 2.65 -3.08
CA ASN A 156 -17.53 3.82 -3.92
C ASN A 156 -18.84 4.45 -4.36
N LEU A 157 -18.86 5.76 -4.42
CA LEU A 157 -19.93 6.54 -5.02
C LEU A 157 -19.35 7.42 -6.11
N TYR A 158 -19.95 7.39 -7.30
CA TYR A 158 -19.53 8.16 -8.46
C TYR A 158 -20.64 9.06 -8.96
N TYR A 159 -20.21 10.21 -9.46
CA TYR A 159 -21.04 11.13 -10.22
C TYR A 159 -20.51 11.19 -11.66
N ASP A 160 -21.37 10.81 -12.62
CA ASP A 160 -21.09 10.84 -14.05
C ASP A 160 -21.53 12.20 -14.62
N PHE A 161 -20.61 12.91 -15.29
CA PHE A 161 -20.87 14.21 -15.91
C PHE A 161 -21.31 14.00 -17.35
N ASP A 162 -22.41 14.61 -17.70
CA ASP A 162 -22.94 14.61 -19.05
C ASP A 162 -22.52 15.89 -19.75
N PHE A 163 -21.69 15.77 -20.79
CA PHE A 163 -21.26 16.87 -21.63
C PHE A 163 -21.81 16.64 -23.04
N ASP A 164 -22.74 17.48 -23.48
CA ASP A 164 -23.26 17.45 -24.83
C ASP A 164 -22.10 17.48 -25.84
N ASP A 165 -22.13 16.59 -26.82
CA ASP A 165 -21.14 16.45 -27.89
C ASP A 165 -19.75 15.94 -27.49
N ALA A 166 -19.51 15.50 -26.24
CA ALA A 166 -18.23 14.88 -25.86
C ALA A 166 -18.20 13.39 -26.27
N PRO A 167 -17.10 12.90 -26.85
CA PRO A 167 -16.93 11.48 -27.18
C PRO A 167 -16.64 10.60 -25.94
N LEU A 168 -16.42 11.21 -24.79
CA LEU A 168 -16.09 10.59 -23.52
C LEU A 168 -17.03 11.09 -22.43
N ASP A 169 -17.47 10.18 -21.59
CA ASP A 169 -18.21 10.47 -20.37
C ASP A 169 -17.21 10.60 -19.21
N PHE A 170 -17.18 11.75 -18.54
CA PHE A 170 -16.29 11.98 -17.40
C PHE A 170 -16.98 11.61 -16.10
N TYR A 171 -16.21 11.17 -15.12
CA TYR A 171 -16.73 10.90 -13.78
C TYR A 171 -15.78 11.36 -12.67
N ALA A 172 -16.38 11.63 -11.52
CA ALA A 172 -15.66 11.80 -10.27
C ALA A 172 -16.29 10.89 -9.21
N GLY A 173 -15.48 10.39 -8.29
CA GLY A 173 -15.96 9.51 -7.24
C GLY A 173 -15.18 9.67 -5.95
N ALA A 174 -15.81 9.16 -4.89
CA ALA A 174 -15.19 9.01 -3.58
C ALA A 174 -15.57 7.64 -3.00
N GLY A 175 -14.67 7.06 -2.23
CA GLY A 175 -14.88 5.75 -1.62
C GLY A 175 -14.32 5.68 -0.21
N VAL A 176 -14.94 4.82 0.59
CA VAL A 176 -14.49 4.47 1.94
C VAL A 176 -14.48 2.96 2.11
N GLY A 177 -13.58 2.46 2.92
CA GLY A 177 -13.47 1.03 3.11
C GLY A 177 -12.49 0.61 4.19
N LEU A 178 -12.08 -0.65 4.10
CA LEU A 178 -11.04 -1.26 4.92
C LEU A 178 -9.96 -1.80 4.00
N ALA A 179 -8.72 -1.69 4.44
CA ALA A 179 -7.54 -2.22 3.76
C ALA A 179 -6.76 -3.10 4.73
N ASP A 180 -6.42 -4.28 4.29
CA ASP A 180 -5.45 -5.16 4.92
C ASP A 180 -4.10 -4.85 4.28
N VAL A 181 -3.21 -4.24 5.04
CA VAL A 181 -1.89 -3.79 4.59
C VAL A 181 -0.84 -4.70 5.22
N SER A 182 -0.05 -5.36 4.39
CA SER A 182 1.10 -6.18 4.80
C SER A 182 2.38 -5.48 4.39
N VAL A 183 3.31 -5.39 5.32
CA VAL A 183 4.62 -4.76 5.16
C VAL A 183 5.69 -5.81 5.42
N ASP A 184 6.52 -6.08 4.43
CA ASP A 184 7.75 -6.84 4.56
C ASP A 184 8.94 -5.93 4.26
N PHE A 185 9.82 -5.73 5.24
CA PHE A 185 11.08 -5.02 5.07
C PHE A 185 12.22 -5.94 5.51
N SER A 186 12.91 -6.49 4.52
CA SER A 186 13.94 -7.51 4.71
C SER A 186 15.28 -7.13 4.06
N PRO A 187 15.84 -5.92 4.32
CA PRO A 187 17.07 -5.46 3.69
C PRO A 187 18.22 -6.45 3.90
N SER A 188 18.95 -6.73 2.82
CA SER A 188 20.03 -7.73 2.79
C SER A 188 19.64 -9.13 3.30
N GLY A 189 18.34 -9.46 3.21
CA GLY A 189 17.78 -10.72 3.70
C GLY A 189 17.62 -10.77 5.23
N VAL A 190 17.74 -9.63 5.91
CA VAL A 190 17.54 -9.51 7.37
C VAL A 190 16.13 -8.97 7.61
N VAL A 191 15.22 -9.80 8.11
CA VAL A 191 13.84 -9.41 8.41
C VAL A 191 13.83 -8.37 9.52
N ILE A 192 13.41 -7.13 9.18
CA ILE A 192 13.22 -6.04 10.14
C ILE A 192 11.75 -5.92 10.51
N ILE A 193 10.85 -5.93 9.51
CA ILE A 193 9.39 -5.91 9.67
C ILE A 193 8.82 -7.03 8.82
N ASP A 194 7.87 -7.77 9.36
CA ASP A 194 7.00 -8.74 8.68
C ASP A 194 5.69 -8.73 9.47
N ASP A 195 4.82 -7.79 9.13
CA ASP A 195 3.60 -7.55 9.89
C ASP A 195 2.45 -7.13 8.96
N SER A 196 1.22 -7.24 9.46
CA SER A 196 0.03 -6.82 8.72
C SER A 196 -1.04 -6.24 9.62
N GLU A 197 -1.69 -5.18 9.17
CA GLU A 197 -2.77 -4.53 9.90
C GLU A 197 -3.94 -4.19 8.99
N THR A 198 -5.16 -4.31 9.56
CA THR A 198 -6.38 -3.85 8.89
C THR A 198 -6.68 -2.42 9.31
N VAL A 199 -6.60 -1.51 8.37
CA VAL A 199 -6.79 -0.08 8.56
C VAL A 199 -7.96 0.48 7.75
N SER A 200 -8.39 1.71 8.05
CA SER A 200 -9.38 2.40 7.24
C SER A 200 -8.82 2.82 5.88
N LEU A 201 -9.65 2.81 4.84
CA LEU A 201 -9.33 3.30 3.51
C LEU A 201 -10.26 4.44 3.12
N PHE A 202 -9.69 5.51 2.58
CA PHE A 202 -10.38 6.55 1.85
C PHE A 202 -9.77 6.70 0.45
N GLN A 203 -10.63 6.90 -0.57
CA GLN A 203 -10.13 7.10 -1.94
C GLN A 203 -10.96 8.13 -2.69
N LEU A 204 -10.28 8.88 -3.57
CA LEU A 204 -10.85 9.82 -4.52
C LEU A 204 -10.52 9.37 -5.93
N MET A 205 -11.50 9.41 -6.83
CA MET A 205 -11.36 8.95 -8.20
C MET A 205 -11.82 10.02 -9.19
N LEU A 206 -11.10 10.13 -10.29
CA LEU A 206 -11.44 10.94 -11.45
C LEU A 206 -11.15 10.11 -12.70
N GLY A 207 -12.01 10.16 -13.71
CA GLY A 207 -11.75 9.42 -14.92
C GLY A 207 -12.70 9.75 -16.04
N ALA A 208 -12.53 8.99 -17.12
CA ALA A 208 -13.39 9.05 -18.28
C ALA A 208 -13.71 7.64 -18.76
N SER A 209 -14.88 7.49 -19.38
CA SER A 209 -15.29 6.25 -19.99
C SER A 209 -15.74 6.47 -21.44
N PHE A 210 -15.68 5.39 -22.19
CA PHE A 210 -16.02 5.34 -23.60
C PHE A 210 -16.87 4.09 -23.89
N PRO A 211 -18.09 4.23 -24.45
CA PRO A 211 -18.93 3.09 -24.79
C PRO A 211 -18.31 2.32 -25.98
N LEU A 212 -18.05 1.03 -25.77
CA LEU A 212 -17.60 0.11 -26.83
C LEU A 212 -18.78 -0.58 -27.52
N SER A 213 -19.86 -0.78 -26.77
CA SER A 213 -21.12 -1.35 -27.24
C SER A 213 -22.25 -0.98 -26.26
N ASP A 214 -23.50 -1.39 -26.59
CA ASP A 214 -24.65 -1.15 -25.71
C ASP A 214 -24.51 -1.72 -24.28
N LYS A 215 -23.56 -2.66 -24.08
CA LYS A 215 -23.36 -3.34 -22.80
C LYS A 215 -21.94 -3.23 -22.25
N THR A 216 -21.01 -2.70 -23.01
CA THR A 216 -19.60 -2.71 -22.66
C THR A 216 -19.02 -1.31 -22.78
N GLU A 217 -18.33 -0.90 -21.77
CA GLU A 217 -17.71 0.41 -21.64
C GLU A 217 -16.24 0.23 -21.23
N ALA A 218 -15.32 0.89 -21.92
CA ALA A 218 -13.95 1.04 -21.46
C ALA A 218 -13.85 2.28 -20.59
N PHE A 219 -12.99 2.24 -19.58
CA PHE A 219 -12.72 3.40 -18.77
C PHE A 219 -11.22 3.51 -18.42
N GLY A 220 -10.82 4.73 -18.11
CA GLY A 220 -9.51 5.02 -17.57
C GLY A 220 -9.61 6.11 -16.52
N GLY A 221 -8.77 6.06 -15.52
CA GLY A 221 -8.88 6.99 -14.41
C GLY A 221 -7.61 7.13 -13.60
N TYR A 222 -7.66 8.13 -12.77
CA TYR A 222 -6.73 8.41 -11.70
C TYR A 222 -7.44 8.23 -10.37
N ARG A 223 -6.73 7.64 -9.42
CA ARG A 223 -7.21 7.38 -8.07
C ARG A 223 -6.16 7.84 -7.07
N TYR A 224 -6.57 8.58 -6.07
CA TYR A 224 -5.77 8.86 -4.89
C TYR A 224 -6.31 8.04 -3.72
N ARG A 225 -5.46 7.28 -3.07
CA ARG A 225 -5.80 6.40 -1.95
C ARG A 225 -5.03 6.82 -0.72
N MET A 226 -5.70 6.83 0.42
CA MET A 226 -5.14 7.04 1.74
C MET A 226 -5.65 5.95 2.67
N THR A 227 -4.76 5.31 3.39
CA THR A 227 -5.14 4.46 4.53
C THR A 227 -4.90 5.17 5.85
N GLY A 228 -5.43 4.62 6.93
CA GLY A 228 -4.91 4.92 8.27
C GLY A 228 -3.44 4.48 8.37
N ASP A 229 -2.74 5.02 9.36
CA ASP A 229 -1.37 4.62 9.65
C ASP A 229 -1.34 3.13 10.01
N VAL A 230 -0.30 2.44 9.55
CA VAL A 230 -0.07 1.01 9.82
C VAL A 230 0.91 0.92 10.97
N GLY A 231 0.44 0.49 12.14
CA GLY A 231 1.28 0.25 13.31
C GLY A 231 2.01 -1.09 13.17
N THR A 232 3.34 -1.08 13.19
CA THR A 232 4.16 -2.28 13.06
C THR A 232 5.20 -2.38 14.18
N ASP A 233 5.57 -3.60 14.52
CA ASP A 233 6.64 -3.88 15.48
C ASP A 233 7.90 -4.40 14.75
N ALA A 234 9.06 -3.79 15.05
CA ALA A 234 10.30 -4.28 14.49
C ALA A 234 10.75 -5.59 15.16
N SER A 235 11.17 -6.57 14.34
CA SER A 235 11.57 -7.89 14.81
C SER A 235 12.93 -7.93 15.51
N LEU A 236 13.88 -7.08 15.06
CA LEU A 236 15.27 -7.11 15.56
C LEU A 236 15.50 -6.29 16.84
N PHE A 237 14.70 -5.27 17.05
CA PHE A 237 14.82 -4.39 18.21
C PHE A 237 13.42 -3.93 18.67
N PRO A 238 13.27 -3.61 19.95
CA PRO A 238 11.95 -3.37 20.54
C PRO A 238 11.41 -1.98 20.14
N THR A 239 10.96 -1.83 18.90
CA THR A 239 10.43 -0.56 18.37
C THR A 239 9.06 -0.79 17.77
N SER A 240 8.11 0.09 18.07
CA SER A 240 6.84 0.20 17.37
C SER A 240 6.92 1.41 16.44
N LEU A 241 6.43 1.26 15.22
CA LEU A 241 6.54 2.21 14.11
C LEU A 241 5.17 2.46 13.52
N ASP A 242 4.92 3.70 13.10
CA ASP A 242 3.77 4.07 12.29
C ASP A 242 4.25 4.30 10.85
N ILE A 243 3.62 3.60 9.90
CA ILE A 243 3.94 3.69 8.47
C ILE A 243 2.78 4.33 7.74
N GLU A 244 3.04 5.50 7.12
CA GLU A 244 2.07 6.14 6.23
C GLU A 244 1.94 5.34 4.93
N ASN A 245 0.69 5.08 4.50
CA ASN A 245 0.42 4.38 3.24
C ASN A 245 -0.58 5.18 2.40
N SER A 246 -0.06 6.04 1.52
CA SER A 246 -0.85 6.76 0.55
C SER A 246 -0.30 6.56 -0.87
N SER A 247 -1.19 6.37 -1.85
CA SER A 247 -0.79 6.06 -3.21
C SER A 247 -1.62 6.79 -4.27
N HIS A 248 -0.96 7.01 -5.39
CA HIS A 248 -1.56 7.48 -6.64
C HIS A 248 -1.66 6.31 -7.60
N VAL A 249 -2.85 6.06 -8.16
CA VAL A 249 -3.07 4.97 -9.09
C VAL A 249 -3.53 5.52 -10.44
N LEU A 250 -2.93 5.03 -11.52
CA LEU A 250 -3.41 5.19 -12.88
C LEU A 250 -3.96 3.85 -13.34
N GLU A 251 -5.24 3.80 -13.69
CA GLU A 251 -5.93 2.56 -14.06
C GLU A 251 -6.63 2.65 -15.40
N ALA A 252 -6.78 1.49 -16.04
CA ALA A 252 -7.68 1.28 -17.17
C ALA A 252 -8.47 -0.01 -16.97
N GLY A 253 -9.70 -0.03 -17.43
CA GLY A 253 -10.58 -1.17 -17.21
C GLY A 253 -11.75 -1.26 -18.17
N ILE A 254 -12.54 -2.29 -17.96
CA ILE A 254 -13.75 -2.56 -18.71
C ILE A 254 -14.91 -2.73 -17.72
N ARG A 255 -16.06 -2.17 -18.08
CA ARG A 255 -17.34 -2.30 -17.39
C ARG A 255 -18.34 -3.02 -18.28
N PHE A 256 -19.04 -3.99 -17.73
CA PHE A 256 -20.04 -4.76 -18.45
C PHE A 256 -21.41 -4.63 -17.76
N HIS A 257 -22.40 -4.11 -18.51
CA HIS A 257 -23.77 -3.85 -18.06
C HIS A 257 -24.71 -5.03 -18.36
N PHE A 258 -25.63 -5.30 -17.45
CA PHE A 258 -26.64 -6.39 -17.60
C PHE A 258 -28.01 -5.85 -17.96
#